data_e5755b334e05def47ec65b1df5b587f0
#
_entry.id   e5755b334e05def47ec65b1df5b587f0
#
_cell.length_a   1.000
_cell.length_b   1.000
_cell.length_c   1.000
_cell.angle_alpha   90.00
_cell.angle_beta   90.00
_cell.angle_gamma   90.00
#
_symmetry.space_group_name_H-M   'P 1'
#
loop_
_entity.id
_entity.type
_entity.pdbx_description
1 polymer ?
#
loop_
_entity_poly.entity_id
_entity_poly.type
_entity_poly.pdbx_seq_one_letter_code
_entity_poly.pdbx_strand_id
1 'polypeptide(L)'
;MRILLLYANPNLSVPVSPYGLDTVSATLQARCGPTEVLITNPFIEAIEPEAHLRAVLAHFQPDVVGISVRNIDNAIVALPGDPPPDGSPIDVVAYAPAIRGLTDVIKEWRADALCVVGGSGFTACPAEFLRYLDLDYGFVGPAESTFAELVGALREARPPYGKAAAEIIRGLPNAVIRDDGGFHRTAARLSFRAEAREPMRIAPEYQLLYRLRNIPVAVRTKSGCPLRCSYCTDPVNQRRTEHRAVGNVVAEIRHHVEEHGLRSFHIADAELNLPYEDHLLRVCAGIRDSGLAGQIGWRGYFNVTPFSDELMDALATAGCDAPSFAVDSFCEDGLRAHQKNFRAHHVHDVLNRLLSRGSAVRPEVCLLLGRRGETAASIDANIRWMLEYADRGVRIAYSCGLRVYPNTPLARETLDTAHVYLSSGPLGRTGGRRFTPDELLREPVVYCEPFPPRELAHYVARRAGGHPNIGVFTDGPWPEARHSEELRLFNVGVHRMAHGRFGQARAYLSSALGKNPGLSVARGALEIVDSLNPG
;
A
#
# COMPACT_ATOMS: atom_id res chain seq x y z
N MET A 1 -6.88 -28.75 -8.24
CA MET A 1 -6.52 -27.54 -8.99
C MET A 1 -5.44 -26.81 -8.23
N ARG A 2 -4.36 -26.42 -8.90
CA ARG A 2 -3.21 -25.70 -8.34
C ARG A 2 -3.30 -24.22 -8.73
N ILE A 3 -3.26 -23.33 -7.75
CA ILE A 3 -3.41 -21.90 -7.95
C ILE A 3 -2.16 -21.20 -7.41
N LEU A 4 -1.47 -20.49 -8.28
CA LEU A 4 -0.38 -19.60 -7.91
C LEU A 4 -0.94 -18.20 -7.71
N LEU A 5 -0.77 -17.65 -6.51
CA LEU A 5 -1.08 -16.27 -6.18
C LEU A 5 0.24 -15.48 -6.11
N LEU A 6 0.50 -14.70 -7.13
CA LEU A 6 1.72 -13.91 -7.28
C LEU A 6 1.51 -12.52 -6.67
N TYR A 7 2.21 -12.22 -5.57
CA TYR A 7 2.27 -10.88 -5.00
C TYR A 7 3.32 -10.05 -5.72
N ALA A 8 2.89 -9.32 -6.73
CA ALA A 8 3.77 -8.50 -7.54
C ALA A 8 4.04 -7.13 -6.89
N ASN A 9 4.75 -7.14 -5.74
CA ASN A 9 5.07 -5.94 -4.97
C ASN A 9 6.59 -5.76 -4.81
N PRO A 10 7.22 -4.89 -5.63
CA PRO A 10 8.65 -4.62 -5.56
C PRO A 10 9.10 -3.77 -4.36
N ASN A 11 8.18 -3.33 -3.49
CA ASN A 11 8.54 -2.52 -2.33
C ASN A 11 9.37 -3.32 -1.32
N LEU A 12 10.67 -3.04 -1.27
CA LEU A 12 11.61 -3.66 -0.34
C LEU A 12 11.67 -2.95 1.01
N SER A 13 11.27 -1.67 1.05
CA SER A 13 11.37 -0.83 2.25
C SER A 13 10.33 -1.19 3.30
N VAL A 14 9.13 -1.56 2.89
CA VAL A 14 8.04 -2.00 3.79
C VAL A 14 7.44 -3.31 3.27
N PRO A 15 8.12 -4.45 3.50
CA PRO A 15 7.61 -5.74 3.10
C PRO A 15 6.44 -6.14 4.02
N VAL A 16 5.22 -5.88 3.55
CA VAL A 16 3.99 -6.27 4.24
C VAL A 16 3.43 -7.55 3.62
N SER A 17 2.75 -8.36 4.45
CA SER A 17 2.08 -9.56 3.94
C SER A 17 1.05 -9.19 2.87
N PRO A 18 0.81 -10.09 1.93
CA PRO A 18 -0.15 -9.88 0.85
C PRO A 18 -1.61 -10.02 1.34
N TYR A 19 -2.06 -9.14 2.25
CA TYR A 19 -3.38 -9.21 2.89
C TYR A 19 -4.52 -9.58 1.92
N GLY A 20 -4.55 -8.98 0.73
CA GLY A 20 -5.55 -9.29 -0.29
C GLY A 20 -5.45 -10.73 -0.82
N LEU A 21 -4.25 -11.26 -1.00
CA LEU A 21 -4.05 -12.66 -1.44
C LEU A 21 -4.29 -13.64 -0.30
N ASP A 22 -3.93 -13.29 0.93
CA ASP A 22 -4.23 -14.10 2.12
C ASP A 22 -5.76 -14.27 2.27
N THR A 23 -6.53 -13.19 2.05
CA THR A 23 -8.01 -13.25 2.06
C THR A 23 -8.58 -14.06 0.90
N VAL A 24 -8.01 -13.95 -0.31
CA VAL A 24 -8.39 -14.78 -1.46
C VAL A 24 -8.10 -16.25 -1.17
N SER A 25 -6.91 -16.57 -0.66
CA SER A 25 -6.53 -17.94 -0.29
C SER A 25 -7.48 -18.55 0.75
N ALA A 26 -7.77 -17.80 1.83
CA ALA A 26 -8.72 -18.24 2.86
C ALA A 26 -10.13 -18.48 2.28
N THR A 27 -10.59 -17.62 1.36
CA THR A 27 -11.89 -17.78 0.69
C THR A 27 -11.92 -19.00 -0.23
N LEU A 28 -10.82 -19.25 -0.96
CA LEU A 28 -10.69 -20.45 -1.82
C LEU A 28 -10.76 -21.74 -0.98
N GLN A 29 -10.06 -21.80 0.13
CA GLN A 29 -10.08 -22.94 1.04
C GLN A 29 -11.48 -23.20 1.61
N ALA A 30 -12.20 -22.14 1.98
CA ALA A 30 -13.55 -22.26 2.53
C ALA A 30 -14.61 -22.67 1.50
N ARG A 31 -14.47 -22.25 0.22
CA ARG A 31 -15.54 -22.37 -0.78
C ARG A 31 -15.28 -23.37 -1.91
N CYS A 32 -14.02 -23.59 -2.27
CA CYS A 32 -13.68 -24.34 -3.47
C CYS A 32 -13.24 -25.79 -3.20
N GLY A 33 -13.34 -26.28 -1.95
CA GLY A 33 -12.88 -27.62 -1.58
C GLY A 33 -11.37 -27.81 -1.79
N PRO A 34 -10.87 -29.03 -2.02
CA PRO A 34 -9.44 -29.27 -2.10
C PRO A 34 -8.78 -28.49 -3.23
N THR A 35 -8.12 -27.39 -2.89
CA THR A 35 -7.40 -26.49 -3.79
C THR A 35 -6.02 -26.26 -3.21
N GLU A 36 -4.99 -26.54 -3.98
CA GLU A 36 -3.61 -26.27 -3.59
C GLU A 36 -3.29 -24.82 -3.98
N VAL A 37 -3.01 -23.98 -2.98
CA VAL A 37 -2.73 -22.55 -3.19
C VAL A 37 -1.31 -22.27 -2.75
N LEU A 38 -0.50 -21.70 -3.63
CA LEU A 38 0.83 -21.19 -3.33
C LEU A 38 0.82 -19.66 -3.49
N ILE A 39 1.24 -18.94 -2.44
CA ILE A 39 1.48 -17.50 -2.48
C ILE A 39 2.99 -17.29 -2.56
N THR A 40 3.47 -16.43 -3.48
CA THR A 40 4.89 -16.08 -3.61
C THR A 40 5.05 -14.58 -3.89
N ASN A 41 6.10 -14.00 -3.31
CA ASN A 41 6.60 -12.67 -3.65
C ASN A 41 8.06 -12.76 -4.08
N PRO A 42 8.35 -12.92 -5.36
CA PRO A 42 9.71 -13.11 -5.85
C PRO A 42 10.69 -12.01 -5.45
N PHE A 43 10.19 -10.78 -5.20
CA PHE A 43 11.03 -9.63 -4.86
C PHE A 43 11.65 -9.70 -3.46
N ILE A 44 11.03 -10.43 -2.51
CA ILE A 44 11.58 -10.62 -1.16
C ILE A 44 12.14 -12.02 -0.94
N GLU A 45 11.77 -12.97 -1.80
CA GLU A 45 12.17 -14.37 -1.68
C GLU A 45 13.48 -14.69 -2.38
N ALA A 46 13.89 -13.85 -3.37
CA ALA A 46 15.10 -14.08 -4.15
C ALA A 46 15.79 -12.78 -4.61
N ILE A 47 17.08 -12.91 -4.92
CA ILE A 47 17.86 -11.81 -5.53
C ILE A 47 17.42 -11.59 -6.99
N GLU A 48 17.16 -12.68 -7.71
CA GLU A 48 16.71 -12.67 -9.11
C GLU A 48 15.23 -13.10 -9.17
N PRO A 49 14.27 -12.16 -9.14
CA PRO A 49 12.85 -12.46 -9.05
C PRO A 49 12.33 -13.32 -10.21
N GLU A 50 12.77 -13.03 -11.45
CA GLU A 50 12.36 -13.75 -12.64
C GLU A 50 12.86 -15.20 -12.64
N ALA A 51 14.11 -15.43 -12.24
CA ALA A 51 14.68 -16.77 -12.13
C ALA A 51 13.96 -17.59 -11.05
N HIS A 52 13.61 -16.95 -9.92
CA HIS A 52 12.83 -17.57 -8.87
C HIS A 52 11.44 -17.98 -9.38
N LEU A 53 10.75 -17.08 -10.06
CA LEU A 53 9.42 -17.37 -10.60
C LEU A 53 9.47 -18.51 -11.62
N ARG A 54 10.49 -18.57 -12.51
CA ARG A 54 10.70 -19.72 -13.41
C ARG A 54 10.79 -21.05 -12.65
N ALA A 55 11.54 -21.08 -11.56
CA ALA A 55 11.66 -22.27 -10.73
C ALA A 55 10.33 -22.65 -10.05
N VAL A 56 9.59 -21.67 -9.53
CA VAL A 56 8.26 -21.87 -8.95
C VAL A 56 7.29 -22.45 -9.99
N LEU A 57 7.21 -21.86 -11.17
CA LEU A 57 6.33 -22.33 -12.26
C LEU A 57 6.69 -23.74 -12.72
N ALA A 58 7.97 -24.05 -12.88
CA ALA A 58 8.45 -25.36 -13.27
C ALA A 58 8.11 -26.46 -12.25
N HIS A 59 8.18 -26.13 -10.95
CA HIS A 59 7.89 -27.08 -9.87
C HIS A 59 6.40 -27.20 -9.57
N PHE A 60 5.72 -26.06 -9.38
CA PHE A 60 4.33 -26.02 -8.92
C PHE A 60 3.34 -26.31 -10.03
N GLN A 61 3.66 -25.98 -11.30
CA GLN A 61 2.78 -26.22 -12.46
C GLN A 61 1.34 -25.74 -12.23
N PRO A 62 1.10 -24.43 -12.03
CA PRO A 62 -0.22 -23.91 -11.69
C PRO A 62 -1.21 -24.07 -12.84
N ASP A 63 -2.48 -24.31 -12.50
CA ASP A 63 -3.62 -24.28 -13.43
C ASP A 63 -4.08 -22.84 -13.69
N VAL A 64 -4.00 -21.98 -12.67
CA VAL A 64 -4.39 -20.55 -12.70
C VAL A 64 -3.33 -19.73 -11.99
N VAL A 65 -3.01 -18.56 -12.54
CA VAL A 65 -2.12 -17.56 -11.91
C VAL A 65 -2.93 -16.31 -11.59
N GLY A 66 -3.09 -16.02 -10.29
CA GLY A 66 -3.64 -14.76 -9.81
C GLY A 66 -2.51 -13.77 -9.49
N ILE A 67 -2.53 -12.59 -10.10
CA ILE A 67 -1.49 -11.57 -9.92
C ILE A 67 -2.05 -10.40 -9.12
N SER A 68 -1.45 -10.07 -7.99
CA SER A 68 -1.85 -8.92 -7.17
C SER A 68 -0.90 -7.75 -7.36
N VAL A 69 -1.42 -6.65 -7.93
CA VAL A 69 -0.76 -5.35 -8.00
C VAL A 69 -1.29 -4.48 -6.86
N ARG A 70 -0.52 -4.34 -5.77
CA ARG A 70 -0.92 -3.55 -4.61
C ARG A 70 -0.79 -2.05 -4.89
N ASN A 71 0.40 -1.62 -5.30
CA ASN A 71 0.73 -0.23 -5.56
C ASN A 71 1.22 -0.06 -7.00
N ILE A 72 1.04 1.13 -7.54
CA ILE A 72 1.54 1.51 -8.89
C ILE A 72 3.03 1.87 -8.82
N ASP A 73 3.45 2.44 -7.69
CA ASP A 73 4.81 2.92 -7.43
C ASP A 73 5.11 2.94 -5.91
N ASN A 74 6.28 3.46 -5.54
CA ASN A 74 6.70 3.59 -4.14
C ASN A 74 6.11 4.80 -3.40
N ALA A 75 5.31 5.64 -4.04
CA ALA A 75 4.70 6.87 -3.50
C ALA A 75 5.68 7.91 -2.90
N ILE A 76 7.00 7.69 -2.96
CA ILE A 76 8.01 8.62 -2.45
C ILE A 76 8.31 9.64 -3.55
N VAL A 77 7.90 10.90 -3.36
CA VAL A 77 7.98 11.90 -4.42
C VAL A 77 9.36 12.53 -4.53
N ALA A 78 9.80 13.18 -3.47
CA ALA A 78 11.15 13.77 -3.45
C ALA A 78 11.64 13.89 -2.00
N LEU A 79 12.89 13.57 -1.78
CA LEU A 79 13.53 13.66 -0.48
C LEU A 79 14.57 14.79 -0.47
N PRO A 80 14.76 15.47 0.68
CA PRO A 80 15.89 16.37 0.84
C PRO A 80 17.18 15.53 0.86
N GLY A 81 18.18 15.92 0.12
CA GLY A 81 19.45 15.22 -0.01
C GLY A 81 19.96 15.23 -1.46
N ASP A 82 21.07 14.56 -1.70
CA ASP A 82 21.64 14.46 -3.02
C ASP A 82 20.67 13.77 -3.99
N PRO A 83 20.62 14.20 -5.25
CA PRO A 83 19.81 13.54 -6.26
C PRO A 83 20.25 12.08 -6.44
N PRO A 84 19.37 11.21 -6.94
CA PRO A 84 19.76 9.89 -7.38
C PRO A 84 20.92 9.95 -8.41
N PRO A 85 21.70 8.89 -8.59
CA PRO A 85 22.85 8.88 -9.50
C PRO A 85 22.53 9.27 -10.94
N ASP A 86 21.29 9.09 -11.38
CA ASP A 86 20.79 9.50 -12.69
C ASP A 86 20.37 10.98 -12.77
N GLY A 87 20.50 11.73 -11.67
CA GLY A 87 20.14 13.15 -11.61
C GLY A 87 18.64 13.43 -11.60
N SER A 88 17.80 12.43 -11.39
CA SER A 88 16.34 12.58 -11.36
C SER A 88 15.88 13.64 -10.35
N PRO A 89 14.93 14.53 -10.71
CA PRO A 89 14.34 15.50 -9.78
C PRO A 89 13.35 14.88 -8.80
N ILE A 90 13.00 13.60 -8.99
CA ILE A 90 12.04 12.85 -8.18
C ILE A 90 12.62 11.49 -7.76
N ASP A 91 12.07 10.93 -6.70
CA ASP A 91 12.45 9.63 -6.14
C ASP A 91 11.37 8.54 -6.38
N VAL A 92 10.37 8.85 -7.19
CA VAL A 92 9.29 7.89 -7.51
C VAL A 92 9.81 6.79 -8.43
N VAL A 93 9.54 5.55 -8.06
CA VAL A 93 9.88 4.36 -8.85
C VAL A 93 8.61 3.62 -9.26
N ALA A 94 8.37 3.52 -10.57
CA ALA A 94 7.24 2.76 -11.11
C ALA A 94 7.43 1.25 -10.90
N TYR A 95 6.36 0.56 -10.51
CA TYR A 95 6.40 -0.89 -10.32
C TYR A 95 5.99 -1.68 -11.57
N ALA A 96 5.26 -1.06 -12.48
CA ALA A 96 4.76 -1.72 -13.69
C ALA A 96 5.87 -2.41 -14.52
N PRO A 97 7.08 -1.83 -14.74
CA PRO A 97 8.15 -2.51 -15.47
C PRO A 97 8.61 -3.81 -14.80
N ALA A 98 8.80 -3.81 -13.48
CA ALA A 98 9.20 -5.00 -12.74
C ALA A 98 8.09 -6.09 -12.76
N ILE A 99 6.83 -5.67 -12.68
CA ILE A 99 5.68 -6.58 -12.79
C ILE A 99 5.60 -7.18 -14.20
N ARG A 100 5.90 -6.38 -15.23
CA ARG A 100 5.95 -6.85 -16.62
C ARG A 100 6.97 -7.97 -16.78
N GLY A 101 8.17 -7.85 -16.21
CA GLY A 101 9.18 -8.92 -16.24
C GLY A 101 8.64 -10.25 -15.69
N LEU A 102 7.84 -10.21 -14.62
CA LEU A 102 7.21 -11.42 -14.09
C LEU A 102 6.12 -11.99 -15.02
N THR A 103 5.31 -11.15 -15.67
CA THR A 103 4.29 -11.63 -16.62
C THR A 103 4.91 -12.20 -17.87
N ASP A 104 6.03 -11.67 -18.35
CA ASP A 104 6.78 -12.22 -19.47
C ASP A 104 7.32 -13.62 -19.15
N VAL A 105 7.85 -13.85 -17.94
CA VAL A 105 8.26 -15.18 -17.46
C VAL A 105 7.10 -16.17 -17.46
N ILE A 106 5.89 -15.77 -17.06
CA ILE A 106 4.72 -16.66 -17.08
C ILE A 106 4.36 -17.05 -18.52
N LYS A 107 4.42 -16.11 -19.45
CA LYS A 107 4.14 -16.38 -20.88
C LYS A 107 5.21 -17.25 -21.54
N GLU A 108 6.49 -17.04 -21.19
CA GLU A 108 7.59 -17.91 -21.64
C GLU A 108 7.39 -19.34 -21.15
N TRP A 109 6.91 -19.52 -19.92
CA TRP A 109 6.63 -20.84 -19.37
C TRP A 109 5.42 -21.50 -20.06
N ARG A 110 4.33 -20.76 -20.26
CA ARG A 110 3.14 -21.24 -20.97
C ARG A 110 2.37 -20.05 -21.56
N ALA A 111 2.36 -19.96 -22.89
CA ALA A 111 1.74 -18.82 -23.60
C ALA A 111 0.22 -18.71 -23.38
N ASP A 112 -0.47 -19.85 -23.14
CA ASP A 112 -1.91 -19.93 -22.88
C ASP A 112 -2.26 -20.05 -21.37
N ALA A 113 -1.32 -19.73 -20.48
CA ALA A 113 -1.56 -19.72 -19.04
C ALA A 113 -2.71 -18.77 -18.69
N LEU A 114 -3.68 -19.26 -17.93
CA LEU A 114 -4.76 -18.41 -17.44
C LEU A 114 -4.25 -17.50 -16.33
N CYS A 115 -4.06 -16.22 -16.67
CA CYS A 115 -3.64 -15.17 -15.75
C CYS A 115 -4.79 -14.21 -15.47
N VAL A 116 -5.00 -13.89 -14.19
CA VAL A 116 -5.99 -12.90 -13.76
C VAL A 116 -5.31 -11.89 -12.84
N VAL A 117 -5.35 -10.60 -13.18
CA VAL A 117 -4.74 -9.55 -12.38
C VAL A 117 -5.77 -8.81 -11.53
N GLY A 118 -5.36 -8.42 -10.32
CA GLY A 118 -6.19 -7.67 -9.37
C GLY A 118 -5.35 -6.83 -8.42
N GLY A 119 -5.98 -6.36 -7.35
CA GLY A 119 -5.36 -5.52 -6.32
C GLY A 119 -5.69 -4.03 -6.48
N SER A 120 -5.34 -3.23 -5.45
CA SER A 120 -5.69 -1.81 -5.39
C SER A 120 -5.01 -0.98 -6.48
N GLY A 121 -3.74 -1.25 -6.78
CA GLY A 121 -3.02 -0.59 -7.87
C GLY A 121 -3.63 -0.92 -9.24
N PHE A 122 -3.97 -2.19 -9.48
CA PHE A 122 -4.69 -2.57 -10.70
C PHE A 122 -6.05 -1.88 -10.81
N THR A 123 -6.82 -1.84 -9.71
CA THR A 123 -8.16 -1.26 -9.69
C THR A 123 -8.17 0.23 -10.08
N ALA A 124 -7.09 0.96 -9.81
CA ALA A 124 -6.96 2.38 -10.15
C ALA A 124 -6.87 2.64 -11.67
N CYS A 125 -6.26 1.71 -12.43
CA CYS A 125 -6.05 1.85 -13.87
C CYS A 125 -6.03 0.47 -14.57
N PRO A 126 -7.16 -0.24 -14.58
CA PRO A 126 -7.19 -1.64 -14.99
C PRO A 126 -6.95 -1.86 -16.49
N ALA A 127 -7.48 -0.99 -17.36
CA ALA A 127 -7.28 -1.09 -18.80
C ALA A 127 -5.81 -0.89 -19.18
N GLU A 128 -5.18 0.10 -18.55
CA GLU A 128 -3.77 0.43 -18.73
C GLU A 128 -2.87 -0.73 -18.30
N PHE A 129 -3.15 -1.34 -17.14
CA PHE A 129 -2.41 -2.51 -16.68
C PHE A 129 -2.60 -3.71 -17.60
N LEU A 130 -3.83 -4.05 -18.01
CA LEU A 130 -4.05 -5.17 -18.93
C LEU A 130 -3.29 -4.99 -20.24
N ARG A 131 -3.31 -3.78 -20.80
CA ARG A 131 -2.56 -3.46 -22.02
C ARG A 131 -1.06 -3.57 -21.81
N TYR A 132 -0.55 -2.94 -20.74
CA TYR A 132 0.89 -2.89 -20.47
C TYR A 132 1.48 -4.27 -20.11
N LEU A 133 0.78 -5.06 -19.28
CA LEU A 133 1.20 -6.41 -18.90
C LEU A 133 0.86 -7.45 -20.00
N ASP A 134 0.13 -7.03 -21.02
CA ASP A 134 -0.36 -7.88 -22.10
C ASP A 134 -1.15 -9.09 -21.57
N LEU A 135 -2.11 -8.80 -20.68
CA LEU A 135 -3.05 -9.76 -20.09
C LEU A 135 -4.47 -9.45 -20.54
N ASP A 136 -5.34 -10.45 -20.49
CA ASP A 136 -6.71 -10.33 -20.98
C ASP A 136 -7.74 -10.16 -19.86
N TYR A 137 -7.42 -10.60 -18.64
CA TYR A 137 -8.41 -10.68 -17.57
C TYR A 137 -7.93 -10.04 -16.27
N GLY A 138 -8.84 -9.30 -15.63
CA GLY A 138 -8.60 -8.78 -14.30
C GLY A 138 -9.89 -8.57 -13.49
N PHE A 139 -9.75 -8.46 -12.18
CA PHE A 139 -10.84 -8.12 -11.27
C PHE A 139 -10.56 -6.82 -10.53
N VAL A 140 -11.54 -5.92 -10.52
CA VAL A 140 -11.48 -4.63 -9.83
C VAL A 140 -12.19 -4.68 -8.48
N GLY A 141 -11.65 -3.95 -7.50
CA GLY A 141 -12.18 -3.92 -6.13
C GLY A 141 -11.91 -5.21 -5.35
N PRO A 142 -12.72 -5.51 -4.32
CA PRO A 142 -12.65 -6.77 -3.58
C PRO A 142 -12.96 -7.95 -4.49
N ALA A 143 -12.02 -8.87 -4.66
CA ALA A 143 -12.09 -9.95 -5.64
C ALA A 143 -12.23 -11.34 -5.02
N GLU A 144 -12.28 -11.47 -3.70
CA GLU A 144 -12.25 -12.74 -2.98
C GLU A 144 -13.35 -13.69 -3.45
N SER A 145 -14.60 -13.22 -3.43
CA SER A 145 -15.75 -14.02 -3.86
C SER A 145 -15.74 -14.28 -5.36
N THR A 146 -15.43 -13.26 -6.18
CA THR A 146 -15.40 -13.39 -7.65
C THR A 146 -14.32 -14.36 -8.11
N PHE A 147 -13.13 -14.31 -7.49
CA PHE A 147 -12.06 -15.25 -7.82
C PHE A 147 -12.40 -16.68 -7.40
N ALA A 148 -13.07 -16.86 -6.25
CA ALA A 148 -13.56 -18.17 -5.82
C ALA A 148 -14.66 -18.72 -6.76
N GLU A 149 -15.55 -17.86 -7.25
CA GLU A 149 -16.56 -18.25 -8.26
C GLU A 149 -15.89 -18.67 -9.58
N LEU A 150 -14.85 -17.95 -10.03
CA LEU A 150 -14.06 -18.35 -11.19
C LEU A 150 -13.45 -19.75 -11.00
N VAL A 151 -12.75 -19.96 -9.89
CA VAL A 151 -12.09 -21.23 -9.59
C VAL A 151 -13.10 -22.37 -9.48
N GLY A 152 -14.25 -22.13 -8.85
CA GLY A 152 -15.34 -23.09 -8.74
C GLY A 152 -15.85 -23.53 -10.14
N ALA A 153 -16.13 -22.58 -11.02
CA ALA A 153 -16.61 -22.84 -12.37
C ALA A 153 -15.55 -23.54 -13.24
N LEU A 154 -14.28 -23.18 -13.12
CA LEU A 154 -13.18 -23.82 -13.86
C LEU A 154 -12.95 -25.29 -13.47
N ARG A 155 -13.37 -25.72 -12.28
CA ARG A 155 -13.26 -27.14 -11.87
C ARG A 155 -14.13 -28.08 -12.68
N GLU A 156 -15.24 -27.56 -13.22
CA GLU A 156 -16.13 -28.30 -14.11
C GLU A 156 -15.63 -28.32 -15.56
N ALA A 157 -14.76 -27.39 -15.92
CA ALA A 157 -14.12 -27.30 -17.23
C ALA A 157 -12.82 -28.14 -17.25
N ARG A 158 -12.33 -28.45 -18.45
CA ARG A 158 -11.04 -29.13 -18.66
C ARG A 158 -10.01 -28.17 -19.25
N PRO A 159 -8.73 -28.25 -18.83
CA PRO A 159 -7.68 -27.50 -19.50
C PRO A 159 -7.53 -27.92 -20.98
N PRO A 160 -7.08 -27.01 -21.86
CA PRO A 160 -6.77 -25.60 -21.62
C PRO A 160 -8.04 -24.77 -21.44
N TYR A 161 -8.05 -23.88 -20.46
CA TYR A 161 -9.25 -23.13 -20.07
C TYR A 161 -9.69 -22.03 -21.05
N GLY A 162 -8.83 -21.53 -21.89
CA GLY A 162 -9.00 -20.52 -22.93
C GLY A 162 -10.43 -19.98 -23.15
N LYS A 163 -11.19 -20.60 -24.04
CA LYS A 163 -12.58 -20.19 -24.35
C LYS A 163 -13.52 -20.30 -23.15
N ALA A 164 -13.41 -21.37 -22.36
CA ALA A 164 -14.25 -21.57 -21.18
C ALA A 164 -14.00 -20.48 -20.13
N ALA A 165 -12.75 -20.12 -19.89
CA ALA A 165 -12.40 -19.03 -18.98
C ALA A 165 -12.98 -17.70 -19.46
N ALA A 166 -12.91 -17.38 -20.75
CA ALA A 166 -13.48 -16.16 -21.31
C ALA A 166 -15.00 -16.06 -21.07
N GLU A 167 -15.74 -17.15 -21.30
CA GLU A 167 -17.19 -17.20 -21.09
C GLU A 167 -17.54 -17.07 -19.60
N ILE A 168 -16.84 -17.80 -18.73
CA ILE A 168 -17.04 -17.74 -17.29
C ILE A 168 -16.78 -16.31 -16.78
N ILE A 169 -15.64 -15.71 -17.13
CA ILE A 169 -15.25 -14.38 -16.65
C ILE A 169 -16.22 -13.29 -17.12
N ARG A 170 -16.77 -13.39 -18.34
CA ARG A 170 -17.81 -12.47 -18.82
C ARG A 170 -19.10 -12.53 -17.99
N GLY A 171 -19.40 -13.65 -17.39
CA GLY A 171 -20.53 -13.82 -16.47
C GLY A 171 -20.26 -13.35 -15.04
N LEU A 172 -19.00 -13.12 -14.66
CA LEU A 172 -18.62 -12.75 -13.30
C LEU A 172 -18.70 -11.23 -13.08
N PRO A 173 -19.04 -10.76 -11.88
CA PRO A 173 -19.02 -9.35 -11.55
C PRO A 173 -17.58 -8.84 -11.36
N ASN A 174 -17.41 -7.52 -11.45
CA ASN A 174 -16.14 -6.83 -11.24
C ASN A 174 -15.01 -7.21 -12.22
N ALA A 175 -15.31 -7.95 -13.29
CA ALA A 175 -14.32 -8.30 -14.28
C ALA A 175 -14.01 -7.15 -15.23
N VAL A 176 -12.76 -7.08 -15.65
CA VAL A 176 -12.28 -6.26 -16.78
C VAL A 176 -11.64 -7.20 -17.77
N ILE A 177 -12.09 -7.14 -19.00
CA ILE A 177 -11.71 -8.06 -20.08
C ILE A 177 -11.15 -7.23 -21.23
N ARG A 178 -10.00 -7.62 -21.73
CA ARG A 178 -9.43 -7.12 -22.98
C ARG A 178 -9.77 -8.11 -24.10
N ASP A 179 -10.36 -7.63 -25.17
CA ASP A 179 -10.62 -8.37 -26.39
C ASP A 179 -10.38 -7.49 -27.63
N ASP A 180 -10.65 -8.04 -28.82
CA ASP A 180 -10.43 -7.33 -30.09
C ASP A 180 -11.23 -6.01 -30.20
N GLY A 181 -12.32 -5.88 -29.44
CA GLY A 181 -13.15 -4.66 -29.36
C GLY A 181 -12.63 -3.63 -28.35
N GLY A 182 -11.59 -3.93 -27.57
CA GLY A 182 -11.01 -3.05 -26.56
C GLY A 182 -11.17 -3.58 -25.13
N PHE A 183 -11.69 -2.78 -24.22
CA PHE A 183 -11.87 -3.14 -22.82
C PHE A 183 -13.35 -3.19 -22.45
N HIS A 184 -13.77 -4.29 -21.89
CA HIS A 184 -15.12 -4.50 -21.38
C HIS A 184 -15.11 -4.63 -19.86
N ARG A 185 -16.06 -3.98 -19.18
CA ARG A 185 -16.29 -4.13 -17.73
C ARG A 185 -17.64 -4.77 -17.49
N THR A 186 -17.65 -5.79 -16.64
CA THR A 186 -18.89 -6.41 -16.18
C THR A 186 -19.53 -5.57 -15.04
N ALA A 187 -20.76 -5.93 -14.66
CA ALA A 187 -21.46 -5.24 -13.57
C ALA A 187 -20.67 -5.28 -12.27
N ALA A 188 -20.63 -4.16 -11.56
CA ALA A 188 -19.99 -4.08 -10.25
C ALA A 188 -20.84 -4.77 -9.19
N ARG A 189 -20.24 -5.66 -8.42
CA ARG A 189 -20.79 -6.22 -7.20
C ARG A 189 -19.94 -5.77 -6.02
N LEU A 190 -20.54 -5.05 -5.10
CA LEU A 190 -19.90 -4.72 -3.84
C LEU A 190 -20.07 -5.93 -2.92
N SER A 191 -18.98 -6.57 -2.57
CA SER A 191 -19.00 -7.76 -1.72
C SER A 191 -17.82 -7.75 -0.73
N PHE A 192 -17.76 -6.70 0.07
CA PHE A 192 -16.86 -6.67 1.22
C PHE A 192 -17.51 -7.25 2.48
N ARG A 193 -18.79 -7.62 2.41
CA ARG A 193 -19.44 -8.36 3.51
C ARG A 193 -18.64 -9.63 3.72
N ALA A 194 -17.80 -9.57 4.72
CA ALA A 194 -17.03 -10.71 5.15
C ALA A 194 -17.98 -11.79 5.65
N GLU A 195 -18.22 -12.75 4.79
CA GLU A 195 -18.61 -14.06 5.25
C GLU A 195 -17.54 -14.55 6.24
N ALA A 196 -17.89 -15.46 7.14
CA ALA A 196 -16.93 -16.10 8.02
C ALA A 196 -15.74 -16.59 7.19
N ARG A 197 -14.57 -16.11 7.48
CA ARG A 197 -13.32 -16.51 6.81
C ARG A 197 -12.59 -17.49 7.70
N GLU A 198 -11.91 -18.44 7.08
CA GLU A 198 -10.84 -19.13 7.78
C GLU A 198 -9.82 -18.10 8.28
N PRO A 199 -9.22 -18.30 9.46
CA PRO A 199 -8.20 -17.40 9.98
C PRO A 199 -7.06 -17.26 8.96
N MET A 200 -6.67 -16.02 8.66
CA MET A 200 -5.57 -15.76 7.74
C MET A 200 -4.24 -16.19 8.36
N ARG A 201 -3.45 -16.92 7.59
CA ARG A 201 -2.11 -17.32 7.99
C ARG A 201 -1.11 -16.37 7.36
N ILE A 202 -0.44 -15.59 8.20
CA ILE A 202 0.71 -14.79 7.75
C ILE A 202 1.90 -15.73 7.56
N ALA A 203 2.49 -15.72 6.37
CA ALA A 203 3.65 -16.56 6.09
C ALA A 203 4.84 -16.24 7.03
N PRO A 204 5.65 -17.25 7.41
CA PRO A 204 6.68 -17.12 8.45
C PRO A 204 7.68 -15.98 8.23
N GLU A 205 8.07 -15.72 6.98
CA GLU A 205 8.97 -14.63 6.63
C GLU A 205 8.36 -13.25 6.95
N TYR A 206 7.06 -13.04 6.72
CA TYR A 206 6.40 -11.79 7.09
C TYR A 206 6.25 -11.65 8.60
N GLN A 207 5.99 -12.74 9.33
CA GLN A 207 5.96 -12.70 10.80
C GLN A 207 7.32 -12.23 11.35
N LEU A 208 8.44 -12.74 10.80
CA LEU A 208 9.77 -12.30 11.18
C LEU A 208 10.04 -10.84 10.79
N LEU A 209 9.68 -10.44 9.57
CA LEU A 209 9.83 -9.07 9.10
C LEU A 209 9.05 -8.08 9.98
N TYR A 210 7.84 -8.43 10.39
CA TYR A 210 7.03 -7.60 11.29
C TYR A 210 7.70 -7.41 12.64
N ARG A 211 8.24 -8.47 13.24
CA ARG A 211 8.94 -8.41 14.52
C ARG A 211 10.28 -7.65 14.42
N LEU A 212 11.11 -7.98 13.43
CA LEU A 212 12.44 -7.38 13.25
C LEU A 212 12.36 -5.88 12.91
N ARG A 213 11.34 -5.48 12.17
CA ARG A 213 11.20 -4.11 11.67
C ARG A 213 10.11 -3.31 12.36
N ASN A 214 9.42 -3.89 13.35
CA ASN A 214 8.28 -3.29 14.02
C ASN A 214 7.21 -2.75 13.03
N ILE A 215 6.94 -3.51 11.96
CA ILE A 215 5.92 -3.17 10.98
C ILE A 215 4.56 -3.58 11.55
N PRO A 216 3.55 -2.70 11.55
CA PRO A 216 2.22 -3.07 12.03
C PRO A 216 1.50 -3.98 11.03
N VAL A 217 0.79 -4.98 11.56
CA VAL A 217 -0.03 -5.90 10.76
C VAL A 217 -1.27 -5.18 10.23
N ALA A 218 -1.55 -5.34 8.95
CA ALA A 218 -2.74 -4.76 8.34
C ALA A 218 -4.00 -5.53 8.74
N VAL A 219 -5.04 -4.82 9.19
CA VAL A 219 -6.39 -5.33 9.40
C VAL A 219 -7.37 -4.35 8.76
N ARG A 220 -8.45 -4.83 8.16
CA ARG A 220 -9.48 -3.97 7.56
C ARG A 220 -10.80 -4.11 8.31
N THR A 221 -11.46 -2.98 8.57
CA THR A 221 -12.80 -2.93 9.18
C THR A 221 -13.87 -2.55 8.18
N LYS A 222 -13.48 -1.82 7.12
CA LYS A 222 -14.37 -1.40 6.04
C LYS A 222 -13.64 -1.33 4.70
N SER A 223 -14.40 -1.14 3.63
CA SER A 223 -13.94 -0.89 2.28
C SER A 223 -14.56 0.38 1.73
N GLY A 224 -13.88 1.07 0.82
CA GLY A 224 -14.36 2.27 0.16
C GLY A 224 -14.10 3.56 0.93
N CYS A 225 -14.10 4.69 0.18
CA CYS A 225 -13.92 6.04 0.70
C CYS A 225 -14.91 6.99 0.00
N PRO A 226 -15.75 7.75 0.75
CA PRO A 226 -16.76 8.63 0.14
C PRO A 226 -16.18 9.95 -0.37
N LEU A 227 -14.91 10.26 -0.07
CA LEU A 227 -14.25 11.51 -0.40
C LEU A 227 -13.96 11.64 -1.91
N ARG A 228 -13.50 12.83 -2.31
CA ARG A 228 -13.19 13.17 -3.72
C ARG A 228 -11.87 13.93 -3.84
N CYS A 229 -10.89 13.59 -2.99
CA CYS A 229 -9.60 14.27 -3.02
C CYS A 229 -9.01 14.25 -4.43
N SER A 230 -8.52 15.42 -4.90
CA SER A 230 -8.18 15.64 -6.31
C SER A 230 -7.09 14.70 -6.87
N TYR A 231 -6.20 14.22 -6.01
CA TYR A 231 -5.05 13.39 -6.36
C TYR A 231 -5.26 11.88 -6.09
N CYS A 232 -6.32 11.52 -5.35
CA CYS A 232 -6.46 10.18 -4.78
C CYS A 232 -7.14 9.20 -5.75
N THR A 233 -6.66 7.95 -5.76
CA THR A 233 -7.22 6.86 -6.56
C THR A 233 -8.36 6.11 -5.87
N ASP A 234 -8.49 6.18 -4.53
CA ASP A 234 -9.51 5.44 -3.79
C ASP A 234 -10.95 5.77 -4.20
N PRO A 235 -11.33 7.05 -4.41
CA PRO A 235 -12.67 7.38 -4.89
C PRO A 235 -12.94 6.89 -6.32
N VAL A 236 -11.90 6.69 -7.12
CA VAL A 236 -12.00 6.06 -8.45
C VAL A 236 -12.33 4.58 -8.29
N ASN A 237 -11.74 3.95 -7.28
CA ASN A 237 -11.87 2.53 -7.01
C ASN A 237 -13.23 2.15 -6.41
N GLN A 238 -13.60 2.77 -5.29
CA GLN A 238 -14.86 2.47 -4.61
C GLN A 238 -15.31 3.64 -3.72
N ARG A 239 -16.41 4.29 -4.09
CA ARG A 239 -16.98 5.40 -3.30
C ARG A 239 -17.98 4.96 -2.24
N ARG A 240 -18.64 3.83 -2.45
CA ARG A 240 -19.59 3.28 -1.47
C ARG A 240 -18.82 2.55 -0.38
N THR A 241 -19.15 2.86 0.87
CA THR A 241 -18.54 2.24 2.04
C THR A 241 -19.30 0.97 2.44
N GLU A 242 -18.58 -0.10 2.69
CA GLU A 242 -19.09 -1.34 3.25
C GLU A 242 -18.29 -1.72 4.50
N HIS A 243 -19.00 -2.17 5.55
CA HIS A 243 -18.42 -2.50 6.84
C HIS A 243 -18.36 -4.01 7.06
N ARG A 244 -17.28 -4.47 7.66
CA ARG A 244 -17.17 -5.85 8.19
C ARG A 244 -17.93 -5.98 9.51
N ALA A 245 -18.40 -7.19 9.81
CA ALA A 245 -18.92 -7.50 11.14
C ALA A 245 -17.82 -7.30 12.19
N VAL A 246 -18.13 -6.56 13.27
CA VAL A 246 -17.17 -6.25 14.34
C VAL A 246 -16.56 -7.51 14.94
N GLY A 247 -17.38 -8.55 15.17
CA GLY A 247 -16.90 -9.84 15.70
C GLY A 247 -15.80 -10.47 14.83
N ASN A 248 -15.90 -10.35 13.49
CA ASN A 248 -14.88 -10.89 12.57
C ASN A 248 -13.57 -10.07 12.61
N VAL A 249 -13.66 -8.74 12.81
CA VAL A 249 -12.48 -7.89 12.98
C VAL A 249 -11.75 -8.24 14.27
N VAL A 250 -12.48 -8.35 15.37
CA VAL A 250 -11.92 -8.70 16.68
C VAL A 250 -11.33 -10.12 16.68
N ALA A 251 -12.00 -11.08 16.04
CA ALA A 251 -11.50 -12.44 15.91
C ALA A 251 -10.19 -12.51 15.10
N GLU A 252 -10.06 -11.71 14.02
CA GLU A 252 -8.84 -11.63 13.22
C GLU A 252 -7.67 -11.04 14.04
N ILE A 253 -7.90 -9.94 14.76
CA ILE A 253 -6.87 -9.35 15.64
C ILE A 253 -6.46 -10.37 16.72
N ARG A 254 -7.42 -11.02 17.36
CA ARG A 254 -7.16 -12.06 18.37
C ARG A 254 -6.31 -13.20 17.81
N HIS A 255 -6.64 -13.71 16.63
CA HIS A 255 -5.88 -14.76 15.95
C HIS A 255 -4.42 -14.34 15.75
N HIS A 256 -4.17 -13.11 15.27
CA HIS A 256 -2.79 -12.64 15.09
C HIS A 256 -2.03 -12.47 16.42
N VAL A 257 -2.72 -12.12 17.50
CA VAL A 257 -2.11 -12.05 18.84
C VAL A 257 -1.77 -13.44 19.36
N GLU A 258 -2.72 -14.38 19.30
CA GLU A 258 -2.59 -15.72 19.88
C GLU A 258 -1.67 -16.63 19.07
N GLU A 259 -1.87 -16.70 17.74
CA GLU A 259 -1.14 -17.64 16.88
C GLU A 259 0.20 -17.09 16.39
N HIS A 260 0.29 -15.78 16.15
CA HIS A 260 1.50 -15.19 15.57
C HIS A 260 2.30 -14.33 16.58
N GLY A 261 1.73 -14.05 17.78
CA GLY A 261 2.36 -13.18 18.79
C GLY A 261 2.54 -11.72 18.34
N LEU A 262 1.75 -11.26 17.35
CA LEU A 262 1.84 -9.92 16.78
C LEU A 262 0.90 -8.97 17.53
N ARG A 263 1.40 -7.79 17.93
CA ARG A 263 0.69 -6.87 18.83
C ARG A 263 0.58 -5.45 18.29
N SER A 264 1.21 -5.13 17.17
CA SER A 264 1.13 -3.84 16.51
C SER A 264 0.29 -3.96 15.24
N PHE A 265 -0.76 -3.12 15.12
CA PHE A 265 -1.71 -3.20 14.01
C PHE A 265 -1.85 -1.86 13.28
N HIS A 266 -2.08 -1.94 11.99
CA HIS A 266 -2.54 -0.82 11.18
C HIS A 266 -3.92 -1.15 10.63
N ILE A 267 -4.94 -0.40 11.03
CA ILE A 267 -6.25 -0.52 10.40
C ILE A 267 -6.17 0.17 9.04
N ALA A 268 -6.06 -0.64 7.99
CA ALA A 268 -5.71 -0.24 6.64
C ALA A 268 -6.92 0.25 5.82
N ASP A 269 -7.87 0.90 6.48
CA ASP A 269 -9.02 1.52 5.86
C ASP A 269 -8.69 2.95 5.44
N ALA A 270 -9.27 3.43 4.35
CA ALA A 270 -9.25 4.85 4.05
C ALA A 270 -10.24 5.59 4.97
N GLU A 271 -9.75 6.58 5.74
CA GLU A 271 -10.55 7.44 6.61
C GLU A 271 -11.52 6.68 7.54
N LEU A 272 -11.00 6.12 8.62
CA LEU A 272 -11.69 5.16 9.53
C LEU A 272 -13.05 5.62 10.03
N ASN A 273 -13.20 6.90 10.35
CA ASN A 273 -14.41 7.50 10.90
C ASN A 273 -15.45 7.94 9.84
N LEU A 274 -15.20 7.64 8.54
CA LEU A 274 -16.14 7.99 7.49
C LEU A 274 -16.94 6.77 6.98
N PRO A 275 -18.21 6.98 6.52
CA PRO A 275 -18.95 8.25 6.50
C PRO A 275 -19.48 8.68 7.87
N TYR A 276 -19.53 7.78 8.86
CA TYR A 276 -20.00 8.02 10.24
C TYR A 276 -19.12 7.26 11.23
N GLU A 277 -19.02 7.76 12.45
CA GLU A 277 -18.21 7.18 13.53
C GLU A 277 -18.74 5.88 14.12
N ASP A 278 -20.04 5.61 13.98
CA ASP A 278 -20.74 4.49 14.64
C ASP A 278 -20.07 3.13 14.46
N HIS A 279 -19.57 2.85 13.26
CA HIS A 279 -18.91 1.57 13.01
C HIS A 279 -17.59 1.49 13.77
N LEU A 280 -16.79 2.55 13.75
CA LEU A 280 -15.52 2.60 14.45
C LEU A 280 -15.70 2.56 15.98
N LEU A 281 -16.70 3.26 16.51
CA LEU A 281 -17.07 3.18 17.93
C LEU A 281 -17.38 1.73 18.35
N ARG A 282 -18.14 1.00 17.53
CA ARG A 282 -18.41 -0.43 17.78
C ARG A 282 -17.14 -1.30 17.68
N VAL A 283 -16.22 -1.00 16.75
CA VAL A 283 -14.92 -1.71 16.66
C VAL A 283 -14.09 -1.46 17.91
N CYS A 284 -13.99 -0.21 18.38
CA CYS A 284 -13.31 0.14 19.62
C CYS A 284 -13.91 -0.57 20.84
N ALA A 285 -15.25 -0.58 20.95
CA ALA A 285 -15.94 -1.33 22.00
C ALA A 285 -15.62 -2.82 21.94
N GLY A 286 -15.67 -3.43 20.74
CA GLY A 286 -15.34 -4.85 20.55
C GLY A 286 -13.89 -5.19 20.94
N ILE A 287 -12.92 -4.34 20.61
CA ILE A 287 -11.51 -4.51 21.03
C ILE A 287 -11.39 -4.43 22.55
N ARG A 288 -12.01 -3.45 23.18
CA ARG A 288 -12.01 -3.28 24.64
C ARG A 288 -12.67 -4.46 25.36
N ASP A 289 -13.90 -4.79 24.96
CA ASP A 289 -14.72 -5.81 25.62
C ASP A 289 -14.15 -7.23 25.43
N SER A 290 -13.34 -7.43 24.40
CA SER A 290 -12.59 -8.68 24.18
C SER A 290 -11.33 -8.82 25.03
N GLY A 291 -10.92 -7.78 25.78
CA GLY A 291 -9.67 -7.76 26.56
C GLY A 291 -8.40 -7.56 25.72
N LEU A 292 -8.51 -7.20 24.45
CA LEU A 292 -7.36 -6.97 23.58
C LEU A 292 -6.74 -5.57 23.76
N ALA A 293 -7.50 -4.58 24.23
CA ALA A 293 -7.07 -3.18 24.32
C ALA A 293 -5.76 -2.98 25.10
N GLY A 294 -5.54 -3.72 26.19
CA GLY A 294 -4.28 -3.67 26.98
C GLY A 294 -3.13 -4.50 26.40
N GLN A 295 -3.36 -5.25 25.32
CA GLN A 295 -2.40 -6.19 24.74
C GLN A 295 -1.84 -5.72 23.40
N ILE A 296 -2.54 -4.81 22.71
CA ILE A 296 -2.22 -4.34 21.37
C ILE A 296 -2.08 -2.82 21.33
N GLY A 297 -1.27 -2.34 20.37
CA GLY A 297 -1.29 -0.98 19.89
C GLY A 297 -1.76 -0.95 18.44
N TRP A 298 -2.56 0.02 18.07
CA TRP A 298 -3.00 0.16 16.69
C TRP A 298 -3.10 1.61 16.24
N ARG A 299 -3.02 1.79 14.91
CA ARG A 299 -3.09 3.09 14.23
C ARG A 299 -3.90 2.98 12.95
N GLY A 300 -4.23 4.11 12.36
CA GLY A 300 -4.92 4.19 11.08
C GLY A 300 -5.15 5.63 10.65
N TYR A 301 -5.76 5.81 9.46
CA TYR A 301 -6.05 7.12 8.90
C TYR A 301 -7.45 7.60 9.29
N PHE A 302 -7.52 8.86 9.67
CA PHE A 302 -8.74 9.50 10.14
C PHE A 302 -9.01 10.81 9.43
N ASN A 303 -10.29 11.09 9.21
CA ASN A 303 -10.77 12.41 8.81
C ASN A 303 -10.96 13.29 10.05
N VAL A 304 -10.69 14.59 9.93
CA VAL A 304 -10.88 15.52 11.05
C VAL A 304 -12.36 15.83 11.32
N THR A 305 -13.27 15.44 10.42
CA THR A 305 -14.71 15.64 10.61
C THR A 305 -15.52 14.55 9.91
N PRO A 306 -16.45 13.85 10.61
CA PRO A 306 -16.74 14.01 12.06
C PRO A 306 -15.60 13.47 12.93
N PHE A 307 -15.35 14.08 14.09
CA PHE A 307 -14.40 13.58 15.09
C PHE A 307 -14.85 14.01 16.50
N SER A 308 -15.74 13.22 17.11
CA SER A 308 -16.40 13.51 18.39
C SER A 308 -15.49 13.27 19.59
N ASP A 309 -15.87 13.84 20.74
CA ASP A 309 -15.22 13.54 22.03
C ASP A 309 -15.39 12.07 22.42
N GLU A 310 -16.56 11.48 22.14
CA GLU A 310 -16.83 10.06 22.35
C GLU A 310 -15.84 9.18 21.55
N LEU A 311 -15.56 9.55 20.29
CA LEU A 311 -14.57 8.83 19.48
C LEU A 311 -13.16 8.97 20.06
N MET A 312 -12.76 10.17 20.50
CA MET A 312 -11.44 10.38 21.13
C MET A 312 -11.25 9.47 22.36
N ASP A 313 -12.27 9.37 23.21
CA ASP A 313 -12.25 8.53 24.42
C ASP A 313 -12.26 7.03 24.06
N ALA A 314 -13.04 6.65 23.06
CA ALA A 314 -13.08 5.28 22.55
C ALA A 314 -11.73 4.84 21.96
N LEU A 315 -11.05 5.69 21.19
CA LEU A 315 -9.71 5.42 20.64
C LEU A 315 -8.68 5.20 21.75
N ALA A 316 -8.65 6.08 22.75
CA ALA A 316 -7.72 5.99 23.87
C ALA A 316 -7.93 4.68 24.67
N THR A 317 -9.18 4.27 24.91
CA THR A 317 -9.50 3.07 25.67
C THR A 317 -9.38 1.77 24.87
N ALA A 318 -9.36 1.84 23.53
CA ALA A 318 -9.22 0.69 22.65
C ALA A 318 -7.76 0.41 22.21
N GLY A 319 -6.77 1.18 22.69
CA GLY A 319 -5.36 0.98 22.37
C GLY A 319 -4.92 1.62 21.06
N CYS A 320 -5.63 2.64 20.56
CA CYS A 320 -5.14 3.48 19.46
C CYS A 320 -4.00 4.37 19.97
N ASP A 321 -2.80 4.20 19.44
CA ASP A 321 -1.60 4.95 19.87
C ASP A 321 -1.30 6.16 18.98
N ALA A 322 -1.66 6.11 17.68
CA ALA A 322 -1.34 7.16 16.72
C ALA A 322 -2.44 7.32 15.65
N PRO A 323 -3.47 8.14 15.91
CA PRO A 323 -4.38 8.54 14.84
C PRO A 323 -3.65 9.43 13.83
N SER A 324 -3.67 9.03 12.56
CA SER A 324 -3.01 9.74 11.45
C SER A 324 -4.04 10.54 10.65
N PHE A 325 -3.82 11.83 10.49
CA PHE A 325 -4.70 12.73 9.76
C PHE A 325 -4.03 13.18 8.45
N ALA A 326 -4.54 12.70 7.32
CA ALA A 326 -4.11 13.16 6.00
C ALA A 326 -4.77 14.50 5.66
N VAL A 327 -4.37 15.57 6.36
CA VAL A 327 -4.96 16.90 6.17
C VAL A 327 -4.48 17.57 4.89
N ASP A 328 -3.26 17.25 4.44
CA ASP A 328 -2.55 17.77 3.27
C ASP A 328 -2.16 19.24 3.36
N SER A 329 -2.88 20.07 4.12
CA SER A 329 -2.56 21.47 4.38
C SER A 329 -3.21 21.95 5.68
N PHE A 330 -2.56 22.86 6.39
CA PHE A 330 -3.14 23.61 7.51
C PHE A 330 -3.90 24.86 7.05
N CYS A 331 -3.77 25.23 5.76
CA CYS A 331 -4.31 26.47 5.21
C CYS A 331 -5.55 26.20 4.35
N GLU A 332 -6.55 27.08 4.45
CA GLU A 332 -7.83 26.95 3.77
C GLU A 332 -7.71 26.78 2.25
N ASP A 333 -6.78 27.52 1.62
CA ASP A 333 -6.59 27.44 0.16
C ASP A 333 -6.03 26.09 -0.28
N GLY A 334 -5.15 25.48 0.55
CA GLY A 334 -4.63 24.15 0.31
C GLY A 334 -5.71 23.09 0.41
N LEU A 335 -6.52 23.14 1.47
CA LEU A 335 -7.62 22.20 1.67
C LEU A 335 -8.64 22.25 0.52
N ARG A 336 -8.94 23.45 0.04
CA ARG A 336 -9.84 23.66 -1.10
C ARG A 336 -9.25 23.11 -2.41
N ALA A 337 -7.96 23.34 -2.66
CA ALA A 337 -7.26 22.84 -3.84
C ALA A 337 -7.20 21.30 -3.87
N HIS A 338 -7.03 20.67 -2.71
CA HIS A 338 -7.07 19.21 -2.56
C HIS A 338 -8.49 18.61 -2.54
N GLN A 339 -9.53 19.45 -2.60
CA GLN A 339 -10.94 19.06 -2.52
C GLN A 339 -11.28 18.31 -1.23
N LYS A 340 -10.70 18.76 -0.10
CA LYS A 340 -11.03 18.19 1.22
C LYS A 340 -12.46 18.55 1.64
N ASN A 341 -13.08 17.65 2.40
CA ASN A 341 -14.46 17.81 2.91
C ASN A 341 -14.53 18.64 4.20
N PHE A 342 -13.42 19.21 4.65
CA PHE A 342 -13.30 19.98 5.88
C PHE A 342 -12.56 21.31 5.66
N ARG A 343 -12.56 22.17 6.66
CA ARG A 343 -11.94 23.49 6.69
C ARG A 343 -10.77 23.52 7.66
N ALA A 344 -9.90 24.54 7.57
CA ALA A 344 -8.73 24.69 8.42
C ALA A 344 -9.08 24.66 9.92
N HIS A 345 -10.17 25.33 10.33
CA HIS A 345 -10.58 25.35 11.74
C HIS A 345 -10.91 23.95 12.29
N HIS A 346 -11.44 23.01 11.48
CA HIS A 346 -11.68 21.63 11.92
C HIS A 346 -10.34 20.92 12.24
N VAL A 347 -9.30 21.17 11.44
CA VAL A 347 -7.96 20.61 11.69
C VAL A 347 -7.43 21.10 13.03
N HIS A 348 -7.46 22.43 13.23
CA HIS A 348 -6.98 23.06 14.46
C HIS A 348 -7.80 22.63 15.68
N ASP A 349 -9.12 22.54 15.57
CA ASP A 349 -10.00 22.08 16.64
C ASP A 349 -9.63 20.65 17.10
N VAL A 350 -9.60 19.69 16.17
CA VAL A 350 -9.31 18.29 16.50
C VAL A 350 -7.93 18.14 17.13
N LEU A 351 -6.90 18.76 16.57
CA LEU A 351 -5.55 18.68 17.13
C LEU A 351 -5.48 19.29 18.53
N ASN A 352 -6.09 20.48 18.73
CA ASN A 352 -6.12 21.13 20.04
C ASN A 352 -6.87 20.29 21.09
N ARG A 353 -8.01 19.68 20.73
CA ARG A 353 -8.77 18.80 21.62
C ARG A 353 -7.99 17.54 22.00
N LEU A 354 -7.30 16.90 21.04
CA LEU A 354 -6.44 15.73 21.31
C LEU A 354 -5.28 16.11 22.24
N LEU A 355 -4.60 17.22 21.96
CA LEU A 355 -3.47 17.69 22.78
C LEU A 355 -3.88 18.10 24.19
N SER A 356 -5.07 18.70 24.37
CA SER A 356 -5.57 19.13 25.69
C SER A 356 -5.93 17.96 26.61
N ARG A 357 -6.21 16.78 26.07
CA ARG A 357 -6.52 15.58 26.86
C ARG A 357 -5.31 14.95 27.55
N GLY A 358 -4.08 15.32 27.16
CA GLY A 358 -2.85 14.78 27.75
C GLY A 358 -2.76 13.25 27.67
N SER A 359 -3.46 12.65 26.72
CA SER A 359 -3.54 11.20 26.55
C SER A 359 -2.26 10.59 25.99
N ALA A 360 -2.11 9.26 26.12
CA ALA A 360 -1.04 8.50 25.46
C ALA A 360 -1.17 8.50 23.92
N VAL A 361 -2.29 9.00 23.39
CA VAL A 361 -2.58 9.12 21.96
C VAL A 361 -1.77 10.27 21.37
N ARG A 362 -0.87 9.94 20.44
CA ARG A 362 -0.01 10.93 19.78
C ARG A 362 -0.48 11.14 18.34
N PRO A 363 -1.17 12.25 18.02
CA PRO A 363 -1.63 12.49 16.67
C PRO A 363 -0.46 12.64 15.69
N GLU A 364 -0.67 12.12 14.49
CA GLU A 364 0.20 12.26 13.35
C GLU A 364 -0.53 13.02 12.24
N VAL A 365 0.15 13.93 11.56
CA VAL A 365 -0.42 14.74 10.49
C VAL A 365 0.42 14.58 9.24
N CYS A 366 -0.24 14.29 8.11
CA CYS A 366 0.41 14.21 6.80
C CYS A 366 0.02 15.42 5.96
N LEU A 367 1.04 16.05 5.32
CA LEU A 367 0.87 17.18 4.41
C LEU A 367 1.36 16.83 3.01
N LEU A 368 0.69 17.40 2.00
CA LEU A 368 1.09 17.37 0.59
C LEU A 368 1.36 18.80 0.13
N LEU A 369 2.62 19.14 -0.08
CA LEU A 369 3.08 20.45 -0.53
C LEU A 369 3.41 20.41 -2.02
N GLY A 370 3.27 21.54 -2.71
CA GLY A 370 3.54 21.61 -4.15
C GLY A 370 2.29 21.53 -5.02
N ARG A 371 1.11 21.82 -4.45
CA ARG A 371 -0.18 21.83 -5.16
C ARG A 371 -0.28 22.95 -6.20
N ARG A 372 -1.29 22.87 -7.06
CA ARG A 372 -1.61 23.94 -8.00
C ARG A 372 -1.93 25.25 -7.27
N GLY A 373 -1.31 26.33 -7.74
CA GLY A 373 -1.44 27.66 -7.15
C GLY A 373 -0.75 27.81 -5.80
N GLU A 374 0.18 26.91 -5.47
CA GLU A 374 1.00 27.08 -4.27
C GLU A 374 2.03 28.18 -4.49
N THR A 375 2.36 28.88 -3.40
CA THR A 375 3.36 29.95 -3.39
C THR A 375 4.33 29.72 -2.24
N ALA A 376 5.50 30.36 -2.28
CA ALA A 376 6.44 30.32 -1.16
C ALA A 376 5.79 30.80 0.16
N ALA A 377 4.91 31.80 0.08
CA ALA A 377 4.20 32.33 1.25
C ALA A 377 3.20 31.31 1.84
N SER A 378 2.46 30.57 0.99
CA SER A 378 1.54 29.52 1.47
C SER A 378 2.30 28.33 2.06
N ILE A 379 3.47 27.97 1.50
CA ILE A 379 4.35 26.93 2.06
C ILE A 379 4.88 27.39 3.44
N ASP A 380 5.36 28.63 3.55
CA ASP A 380 5.83 29.17 4.83
C ASP A 380 4.72 29.22 5.88
N ALA A 381 3.47 29.47 5.48
CA ALA A 381 2.33 29.39 6.38
C ALA A 381 2.11 27.97 6.90
N ASN A 382 2.19 26.95 6.04
CA ASN A 382 2.12 25.54 6.46
C ASN A 382 3.30 25.19 7.39
N ILE A 383 4.53 25.62 7.08
CA ILE A 383 5.71 25.34 7.91
C ILE A 383 5.56 25.94 9.31
N ARG A 384 5.02 27.16 9.45
CA ARG A 384 4.76 27.74 10.79
C ARG A 384 3.82 26.88 11.62
N TRP A 385 2.74 26.37 11.03
CA TRP A 385 1.83 25.44 11.70
C TRP A 385 2.47 24.08 11.99
N MET A 386 3.30 23.58 11.07
CA MET A 386 4.08 22.35 11.31
C MET A 386 4.95 22.50 12.57
N LEU A 387 5.71 23.58 12.69
CA LEU A 387 6.58 23.84 13.84
C LEU A 387 5.75 24.00 15.13
N GLU A 388 4.69 24.80 15.11
CA GLU A 388 3.82 25.01 16.27
C GLU A 388 3.24 23.70 16.81
N TYR A 389 2.72 22.82 15.94
CA TYR A 389 2.17 21.55 16.40
C TYR A 389 3.25 20.53 16.74
N ALA A 390 4.38 20.53 16.04
CA ALA A 390 5.50 19.66 16.35
C ALA A 390 6.12 19.95 17.73
N ASP A 391 6.23 21.24 18.11
CA ASP A 391 6.65 21.67 19.45
C ASP A 391 5.69 21.17 20.56
N ARG A 392 4.43 20.97 20.22
CA ARG A 392 3.38 20.43 21.11
C ARG A 392 3.28 18.90 21.07
N GLY A 393 4.17 18.21 20.34
CA GLY A 393 4.28 16.76 20.31
C GLY A 393 3.50 16.06 19.19
N VAL A 394 2.91 16.78 18.24
CA VAL A 394 2.32 16.19 17.01
C VAL A 394 3.44 15.73 16.09
N ARG A 395 3.35 14.51 15.58
CA ARG A 395 4.24 14.06 14.51
C ARG A 395 3.74 14.58 13.15
N ILE A 396 4.63 15.18 12.39
CA ILE A 396 4.33 15.74 11.07
C ILE A 396 5.13 15.00 10.01
N ALA A 397 4.42 14.38 9.08
CA ALA A 397 4.99 13.84 7.86
C ALA A 397 4.60 14.74 6.67
N TYR A 398 5.53 15.03 5.76
CA TYR A 398 5.23 15.82 4.57
C TYR A 398 5.78 15.20 3.29
N SER A 399 5.11 15.45 2.18
CA SER A 399 5.58 15.13 0.84
C SER A 399 5.67 16.39 -0.01
N CYS A 400 6.67 16.48 -0.88
CA CYS A 400 6.93 17.61 -1.76
C CYS A 400 6.67 17.22 -3.21
N GLY A 401 5.58 17.77 -3.77
CA GLY A 401 5.02 17.38 -5.05
C GLY A 401 3.89 16.35 -4.93
N LEU A 402 3.01 16.33 -5.91
CA LEU A 402 1.84 15.46 -5.97
C LEU A 402 2.04 14.43 -7.08
N ARG A 403 1.98 13.17 -6.71
CA ARG A 403 1.98 12.08 -7.69
C ARG A 403 0.73 12.14 -8.57
N VAL A 404 0.92 12.19 -9.88
CA VAL A 404 -0.19 12.25 -10.85
C VAL A 404 -0.55 10.84 -11.29
N TYR A 405 -1.69 10.33 -10.81
CA TYR A 405 -2.19 9.02 -11.18
C TYR A 405 -3.23 9.09 -12.31
N PRO A 406 -3.30 8.09 -13.19
CA PRO A 406 -4.35 8.00 -14.20
C PRO A 406 -5.75 8.14 -13.58
N ASN A 407 -6.69 8.68 -14.35
CA ASN A 407 -8.11 8.78 -13.98
C ASN A 407 -8.44 9.72 -12.82
N THR A 408 -7.47 10.40 -12.20
CA THR A 408 -7.70 11.39 -11.14
C THR A 408 -8.07 12.77 -11.70
N PRO A 409 -8.77 13.63 -10.91
CA PRO A 409 -8.95 15.03 -11.27
C PRO A 409 -7.63 15.75 -11.51
N LEU A 410 -6.62 15.52 -10.68
CA LEU A 410 -5.29 16.12 -10.80
C LEU A 410 -4.65 15.84 -12.18
N ALA A 411 -4.77 14.61 -12.70
CA ALA A 411 -4.25 14.27 -14.01
C ALA A 411 -4.89 15.09 -15.14
N ARG A 412 -6.20 15.33 -15.03
CA ARG A 412 -6.93 16.15 -16.03
C ARG A 412 -6.57 17.63 -15.99
N GLU A 413 -6.19 18.12 -14.80
CA GLU A 413 -5.96 19.55 -14.57
C GLU A 413 -4.50 19.98 -14.77
N THR A 414 -3.54 19.05 -14.65
CA THR A 414 -2.12 19.39 -14.51
C THR A 414 -1.20 18.88 -15.61
N LEU A 415 -1.57 17.85 -16.34
CA LEU A 415 -0.69 17.24 -17.33
C LEU A 415 -0.26 18.17 -18.50
N ASP A 416 -1.00 19.22 -18.75
CA ASP A 416 -0.70 20.21 -19.81
C ASP A 416 0.06 21.44 -19.26
N THR A 417 0.52 21.43 -18.01
CA THR A 417 1.16 22.59 -17.36
C THR A 417 2.69 22.49 -17.37
N ALA A 418 3.37 23.60 -17.05
CA ALA A 418 4.83 23.69 -17.00
C ALA A 418 5.46 23.10 -15.71
N HIS A 419 4.62 22.69 -14.74
CA HIS A 419 5.06 22.25 -13.41
C HIS A 419 5.01 20.74 -13.24
N VAL A 420 5.27 20.02 -14.33
CA VAL A 420 5.26 18.56 -14.38
C VAL A 420 6.69 18.03 -14.46
N TYR A 421 7.01 17.04 -13.64
CA TYR A 421 8.34 16.46 -13.51
C TYR A 421 8.28 14.94 -13.71
N LEU A 422 9.24 14.41 -14.46
CA LEU A 422 9.45 12.98 -14.69
C LEU A 422 10.74 12.52 -14.03
N SER A 423 10.91 11.20 -13.91
CA SER A 423 12.18 10.59 -13.52
C SER A 423 13.31 10.90 -14.51
N SER A 424 13.00 11.01 -15.79
CA SER A 424 13.94 11.35 -16.86
C SER A 424 14.38 12.83 -16.90
N GLY A 425 13.85 13.67 -16.01
CA GLY A 425 14.19 15.09 -15.90
C GLY A 425 12.98 16.02 -15.88
N PRO A 426 13.21 17.34 -15.72
CA PRO A 426 12.13 18.30 -15.79
C PRO A 426 11.58 18.25 -17.22
N LEU A 427 10.30 17.98 -17.34
CA LEU A 427 9.57 18.31 -18.54
C LEU A 427 9.57 19.84 -18.61
N GLY A 428 10.57 20.40 -19.23
CA GLY A 428 10.49 21.78 -19.68
C GLY A 428 9.13 21.95 -20.35
N ARG A 429 8.56 23.16 -20.36
CA ARG A 429 7.25 23.45 -20.96
C ARG A 429 6.98 22.48 -22.10
N THR A 430 6.15 21.48 -21.88
CA THR A 430 5.97 20.32 -22.76
C THR A 430 5.23 20.67 -24.04
N GLY A 431 5.22 21.89 -24.47
CA GLY A 431 4.61 22.29 -25.75
C GLY A 431 3.31 21.56 -26.15
N GLY A 432 2.50 21.14 -25.18
CA GLY A 432 1.27 20.40 -25.40
C GLY A 432 1.42 18.88 -25.53
N ARG A 433 2.51 18.24 -25.06
CA ARG A 433 2.56 16.77 -24.99
C ARG A 433 1.49 16.27 -24.01
N ARG A 434 0.55 15.50 -24.52
CA ARG A 434 -0.42 14.79 -23.69
C ARG A 434 0.16 13.44 -23.27
N PHE A 435 0.15 13.17 -21.98
CA PHE A 435 0.47 11.84 -21.47
C PHE A 435 -0.73 10.91 -21.67
N THR A 436 -0.47 9.76 -22.23
CA THR A 436 -1.45 8.68 -22.21
C THR A 436 -1.48 8.05 -20.82
N PRO A 437 -2.60 7.47 -20.39
CA PRO A 437 -2.64 6.72 -19.13
C PRO A 437 -1.59 5.60 -19.04
N ASP A 438 -1.23 4.97 -20.15
CA ASP A 438 -0.19 3.93 -20.20
C ASP A 438 1.21 4.50 -19.92
N GLU A 439 1.50 5.69 -20.40
CA GLU A 439 2.76 6.37 -20.08
C GLU A 439 2.88 6.67 -18.59
N LEU A 440 1.77 7.06 -17.92
CA LEU A 440 1.72 7.31 -16.48
C LEU A 440 1.99 6.07 -15.62
N LEU A 441 1.79 4.87 -16.16
CA LEU A 441 2.17 3.62 -15.48
C LEU A 441 3.67 3.32 -15.56
N ARG A 442 4.29 3.63 -16.70
CA ARG A 442 5.70 3.33 -16.95
C ARG A 442 6.63 4.37 -16.37
N GLU A 443 6.24 5.62 -16.49
CA GLU A 443 7.03 6.77 -16.08
C GLU A 443 6.23 7.58 -15.05
N PRO A 444 6.71 7.61 -13.79
CA PRO A 444 6.05 8.38 -12.75
C PRO A 444 6.05 9.87 -13.10
N VAL A 445 4.88 10.48 -12.98
CA VAL A 445 4.68 11.92 -13.21
C VAL A 445 4.34 12.58 -11.88
N VAL A 446 5.02 13.68 -11.59
CA VAL A 446 4.82 14.51 -10.39
C VAL A 446 4.48 15.93 -10.79
N TYR A 447 3.46 16.49 -10.17
CA TYR A 447 3.15 17.91 -10.25
C TYR A 447 3.72 18.64 -9.02
N CYS A 448 4.35 19.81 -9.22
CA CYS A 448 4.89 20.60 -8.12
C CYS A 448 5.04 22.08 -8.44
N GLU A 449 4.46 22.96 -7.62
CA GLU A 449 4.60 24.41 -7.63
C GLU A 449 4.99 24.93 -6.23
N PRO A 450 5.64 26.08 -6.09
CA PRO A 450 6.27 26.92 -7.14
C PRO A 450 7.67 26.44 -7.48
N PHE A 451 8.21 25.46 -6.77
CA PHE A 451 9.56 24.92 -6.93
C PHE A 451 9.53 23.52 -7.53
N PRO A 452 10.60 23.06 -8.18
CA PRO A 452 10.80 21.64 -8.46
C PRO A 452 10.70 20.79 -7.18
N PRO A 453 10.25 19.52 -7.27
CA PRO A 453 9.98 18.70 -6.07
C PRO A 453 11.14 18.63 -5.09
N ARG A 454 12.38 18.42 -5.57
CA ARG A 454 13.57 18.32 -4.72
C ARG A 454 13.97 19.68 -4.10
N GLU A 455 13.84 20.76 -4.87
CA GLU A 455 14.06 22.11 -4.32
C GLU A 455 13.06 22.45 -3.22
N LEU A 456 11.79 22.06 -3.42
CA LEU A 456 10.76 22.21 -2.40
C LEU A 456 11.09 21.38 -1.16
N ALA A 457 11.55 20.12 -1.33
CA ALA A 457 11.95 19.27 -0.21
C ALA A 457 13.09 19.90 0.60
N HIS A 458 14.11 20.44 -0.08
CA HIS A 458 15.19 21.19 0.59
C HIS A 458 14.71 22.49 1.24
N TYR A 459 13.79 23.20 0.61
CA TYR A 459 13.22 24.43 1.15
C TYR A 459 12.50 24.16 2.47
N VAL A 460 11.67 23.14 2.53
CA VAL A 460 10.93 22.73 3.73
C VAL A 460 11.89 22.20 4.80
N ALA A 461 12.80 21.30 4.46
CA ALA A 461 13.74 20.71 5.40
C ALA A 461 14.62 21.76 6.12
N ARG A 462 15.12 22.75 5.37
CA ARG A 462 15.92 23.85 5.97
C ARG A 462 15.11 24.69 6.93
N ARG A 463 13.82 24.95 6.64
CA ARG A 463 12.94 25.77 7.50
C ARG A 463 12.38 24.98 8.69
N ALA A 464 12.19 23.70 8.54
CA ALA A 464 11.81 22.81 9.64
C ALA A 464 12.95 22.62 10.66
N GLY A 465 14.18 23.03 10.30
CA GLY A 465 15.31 23.12 11.24
C GLY A 465 15.75 21.79 11.85
N GLY A 466 15.46 20.64 11.20
CA GLY A 466 15.78 19.32 11.75
C GLY A 466 14.93 18.96 12.98
N HIS A 467 13.72 19.53 13.12
CA HIS A 467 12.83 19.25 14.24
C HIS A 467 12.51 17.75 14.35
N PRO A 468 12.66 17.10 15.52
CA PRO A 468 12.57 15.63 15.65
C PRO A 468 11.18 15.07 15.33
N ASN A 469 10.12 15.88 15.41
CA ASN A 469 8.75 15.50 15.10
C ASN A 469 8.33 15.85 13.66
N ILE A 470 9.24 16.38 12.82
CA ILE A 470 8.94 16.73 11.42
C ILE A 470 9.84 15.91 10.50
N GLY A 471 9.25 15.17 9.60
CA GLY A 471 9.98 14.33 8.63
C GLY A 471 9.30 14.26 7.28
N VAL A 472 10.06 13.85 6.27
CA VAL A 472 9.48 13.54 4.96
C VAL A 472 8.68 12.25 5.05
N PHE A 473 7.53 12.21 4.39
CA PHE A 473 6.76 10.98 4.26
C PHE A 473 7.59 9.95 3.49
N THR A 474 7.82 8.82 4.14
CA THR A 474 8.48 7.65 3.55
C THR A 474 7.64 6.42 3.85
N ASP A 475 7.69 5.44 2.98
CA ASP A 475 6.98 4.16 3.17
C ASP A 475 7.47 3.33 4.38
N GLY A 476 8.27 3.93 5.27
CA GLY A 476 8.76 3.25 6.46
C GLY A 476 9.83 4.04 7.21
N PRO A 477 10.23 3.56 8.39
CA PRO A 477 11.18 4.24 9.27
C PRO A 477 12.63 4.27 8.75
N TRP A 478 12.88 3.83 7.52
CA TRP A 478 14.22 3.65 6.95
C TRP A 478 14.41 4.48 5.67
N PRO A 479 14.56 5.81 5.77
CA PRO A 479 14.78 6.66 4.59
C PRO A 479 16.09 6.36 3.85
N GLU A 480 17.05 5.72 4.53
CA GLU A 480 18.41 5.46 4.03
C GLU A 480 18.50 4.26 3.08
N ALA A 481 17.45 3.46 3.00
CA ALA A 481 17.49 2.18 2.28
C ALA A 481 16.47 2.14 1.14
N ARG A 482 16.52 3.13 0.24
CA ARG A 482 15.67 3.15 -0.95
C ARG A 482 16.17 2.14 -1.98
N HIS A 483 15.32 1.15 -2.33
CA HIS A 483 15.57 0.17 -3.40
C HIS A 483 16.99 -0.41 -3.40
N SER A 484 17.60 -0.48 -2.23
CA SER A 484 18.98 -0.81 -2.05
C SER A 484 19.18 -2.32 -2.11
N GLU A 485 20.29 -2.71 -2.68
CA GLU A 485 20.71 -4.10 -2.74
C GLU A 485 20.81 -4.71 -1.33
N GLU A 486 21.20 -3.92 -0.32
CA GLU A 486 21.27 -4.35 1.06
C GLU A 486 19.91 -4.72 1.64
N LEU A 487 18.82 -4.00 1.31
CA LEU A 487 17.47 -4.38 1.74
C LEU A 487 16.98 -5.65 1.04
N ARG A 488 17.32 -5.82 -0.22
CA ARG A 488 17.02 -7.07 -0.93
C ARG A 488 17.74 -8.25 -0.27
N LEU A 489 19.03 -8.11 -0.01
CA LEU A 489 19.83 -9.11 0.70
C LEU A 489 19.25 -9.40 2.09
N PHE A 490 18.87 -8.37 2.83
CA PHE A 490 18.23 -8.52 4.14
C PHE A 490 16.91 -9.30 4.04
N ASN A 491 15.99 -8.91 3.15
CA ASN A 491 14.69 -9.57 3.01
C ASN A 491 14.84 -11.05 2.60
N VAL A 492 15.75 -11.34 1.64
CA VAL A 492 16.06 -12.72 1.25
C VAL A 492 16.69 -13.49 2.42
N GLY A 493 17.57 -12.87 3.19
CA GLY A 493 18.15 -13.45 4.40
C GLY A 493 17.08 -13.85 5.41
N VAL A 494 16.11 -12.95 5.68
CA VAL A 494 14.97 -13.22 6.58
C VAL A 494 14.07 -14.34 6.02
N HIS A 495 13.81 -14.34 4.72
CA HIS A 495 13.07 -15.44 4.08
C HIS A 495 13.80 -16.80 4.27
N ARG A 496 15.13 -16.86 4.05
CA ARG A 496 15.92 -18.09 4.30
C ARG A 496 15.87 -18.52 5.75
N MET A 497 15.96 -17.55 6.69
CA MET A 497 15.86 -17.80 8.14
C MET A 497 14.49 -18.39 8.50
N ALA A 498 13.39 -17.84 7.97
CA ALA A 498 12.03 -18.31 8.21
C ALA A 498 11.82 -19.77 7.79
N HIS A 499 12.56 -20.22 6.78
CA HIS A 499 12.50 -21.59 6.25
C HIS A 499 13.64 -22.51 6.76
N GLY A 500 14.30 -22.15 7.88
CA GLY A 500 15.32 -22.97 8.52
C GLY A 500 16.64 -23.09 7.76
N ARG A 501 16.85 -22.27 6.73
CA ARG A 501 18.06 -22.29 5.90
C ARG A 501 19.13 -21.35 6.48
N PHE A 502 19.54 -21.61 7.74
CA PHE A 502 20.36 -20.69 8.54
C PHE A 502 21.71 -20.34 7.92
N GLY A 503 22.40 -21.29 7.28
CA GLY A 503 23.67 -21.01 6.60
C GLY A 503 23.51 -20.01 5.44
N GLN A 504 22.45 -20.14 4.64
CA GLN A 504 22.14 -19.19 3.58
C GLN A 504 21.69 -17.83 4.16
N ALA A 505 20.86 -17.84 5.21
CA ALA A 505 20.42 -16.64 5.90
C ALA A 505 21.63 -15.83 6.40
N ARG A 506 22.59 -16.48 7.08
CA ARG A 506 23.85 -15.87 7.55
C ARG A 506 24.60 -15.19 6.40
N ALA A 507 24.77 -15.88 5.27
CA ALA A 507 25.50 -15.34 4.12
C ALA A 507 24.81 -14.06 3.57
N TYR A 508 23.50 -14.05 3.40
CA TYR A 508 22.77 -12.90 2.91
C TYR A 508 22.77 -11.73 3.90
N LEU A 509 22.55 -11.99 5.20
CA LEU A 509 22.56 -10.95 6.24
C LEU A 509 23.95 -10.32 6.41
N SER A 510 25.02 -11.13 6.36
CA SER A 510 26.41 -10.65 6.39
C SER A 510 26.71 -9.79 5.14
N SER A 511 26.24 -10.21 3.96
CA SER A 511 26.40 -9.43 2.74
C SER A 511 25.64 -8.08 2.80
N ALA A 512 24.44 -8.07 3.40
CA ALA A 512 23.69 -6.83 3.64
C ALA A 512 24.46 -5.86 4.54
N LEU A 513 25.04 -6.36 5.65
CA LEU A 513 25.88 -5.58 6.56
C LEU A 513 27.20 -5.14 5.91
N GLY A 514 27.77 -5.94 5.02
CA GLY A 514 28.96 -5.56 4.24
C GLY A 514 28.71 -4.35 3.33
N LYS A 515 27.50 -4.23 2.80
CA LYS A 515 27.08 -3.08 1.98
C LYS A 515 26.65 -1.88 2.82
N ASN A 516 25.95 -2.13 3.94
CA ASN A 516 25.52 -1.10 4.88
C ASN A 516 25.76 -1.55 6.33
N PRO A 517 26.93 -1.22 6.92
CA PRO A 517 27.23 -1.56 8.31
C PRO A 517 26.26 -0.94 9.33
N GLY A 518 25.56 0.13 8.95
CA GLY A 518 24.54 0.82 9.76
C GLY A 518 23.18 0.10 9.81
N LEU A 519 22.95 -0.95 9.02
CA LEU A 519 21.67 -1.65 8.95
C LEU A 519 21.42 -2.50 10.20
N SER A 520 20.96 -1.86 11.27
CA SER A 520 20.77 -2.47 12.61
C SER A 520 19.85 -3.70 12.60
N VAL A 521 18.82 -3.70 11.74
CA VAL A 521 17.89 -4.84 11.60
C VAL A 521 18.57 -6.08 11.05
N ALA A 522 19.55 -5.93 10.15
CA ALA A 522 20.30 -7.06 9.64
C ALA A 522 21.25 -7.63 10.71
N ARG A 523 21.80 -6.76 11.57
CA ARG A 523 22.62 -7.19 12.71
C ARG A 523 21.80 -7.97 13.71
N GLY A 524 20.62 -7.47 14.12
CA GLY A 524 19.73 -8.21 15.02
C GLY A 524 19.25 -9.55 14.43
N ALA A 525 18.95 -9.59 13.14
CA ALA A 525 18.61 -10.86 12.47
C ALA A 525 19.78 -11.85 12.46
N LEU A 526 21.00 -11.38 12.23
CA LEU A 526 22.21 -12.23 12.25
C LEU A 526 22.48 -12.81 13.65
N GLU A 527 22.35 -12.01 14.70
CA GLU A 527 22.47 -12.46 16.09
C GLU A 527 21.48 -13.60 16.42
N ILE A 528 20.25 -13.51 15.90
CA ILE A 528 19.24 -14.57 16.06
C ILE A 528 19.69 -15.83 15.30
N VAL A 529 20.14 -15.71 14.04
CA VAL A 529 20.64 -16.85 13.26
C VAL A 529 21.80 -17.53 13.97
N ASP A 530 22.74 -16.75 14.51
CA ASP A 530 23.92 -17.29 15.23
C ASP A 530 23.52 -17.99 16.53
N SER A 531 22.48 -17.52 17.21
CA SER A 531 21.97 -18.19 18.42
C SER A 531 21.24 -19.50 18.12
N LEU A 532 20.58 -19.62 16.96
CA LEU A 532 19.84 -20.81 16.53
C LEU A 532 20.75 -21.88 15.87
N ASN A 533 21.85 -21.45 15.30
CA ASN A 533 22.80 -22.33 14.60
C ASN A 533 24.23 -21.84 14.85
N PRO A 534 24.83 -22.15 16.01
CA PRO A 534 26.11 -21.60 16.44
C PRO A 534 27.35 -22.07 15.63
N GLY A 535 27.14 -22.71 14.47
CA GLY A 535 28.22 -23.10 13.55
C GLY A 535 28.59 -24.57 13.62
#